data_f05a1b79bc2d39c10444e49a23edc92e
#
_entry.id   f05a1b79bc2d39c10444e49a23edc92e
#
_cell.length_a   1.000
_cell.length_b   1.000
_cell.length_c   1.000
_cell.angle_alpha   90.00
_cell.angle_beta   90.00
_cell.angle_gamma   90.00
#
_symmetry.space_group_name_H-M   'P 1'
#
loop_
_entity.id
_entity.type
_entity.pdbx_description
1 polymer ?
#
loop_
_entity_poly.entity_id
_entity_poly.type
_entity_poly.pdbx_seq_one_letter_code
_entity_poly.pdbx_strand_id
1 'polypeptide(L)'
;MTGSRKLAFIIAAALAVLAALGFLSGENGFAAPLRLNTETAAVQAPAALFGFIAARMGRRASDLFLVAVGLLLSVDAFMGATRGTFYLSFASLRGTVEPLAKPARYIAVLPHALLGVVALIAGLRSANEAAKTRQDAPPT
;
A
#
# COMPACT_ATOMS: atom_id res chain seq x y z
N MET A 1 8.19 -19.41 7.43
CA MET A 1 7.18 -18.35 7.16
C MET A 1 6.37 -18.77 5.93
N THR A 2 5.05 -18.67 6.00
CA THR A 2 4.16 -18.88 4.84
C THR A 2 4.36 -17.80 3.78
N GLY A 3 3.97 -18.05 2.53
CA GLY A 3 4.14 -17.09 1.42
C GLY A 3 3.55 -15.72 1.72
N SER A 4 2.32 -15.65 2.25
CA SER A 4 1.66 -14.38 2.60
C SER A 4 2.36 -13.61 3.71
N ARG A 5 2.95 -14.30 4.70
CA ARG A 5 3.75 -13.64 5.74
C ARG A 5 5.03 -12.99 5.20
N LYS A 6 5.70 -13.70 4.27
CA LYS A 6 6.89 -13.14 3.59
C LYS A 6 6.50 -11.91 2.78
N LEU A 7 5.40 -12.00 2.04
CA LEU A 7 4.96 -10.91 1.19
C LEU A 7 4.44 -9.71 2.01
N ALA A 8 3.70 -9.94 3.10
CA ALA A 8 3.32 -8.87 4.02
C ALA A 8 4.54 -8.13 4.57
N PHE A 9 5.60 -8.88 4.93
CA PHE A 9 6.87 -8.29 5.37
C PHE A 9 7.54 -7.47 4.26
N ILE A 10 7.58 -7.98 3.01
CA ILE A 10 8.16 -7.27 1.86
C ILE A 10 7.39 -5.99 1.55
N ILE A 11 6.06 -6.04 1.52
CA ILE A 11 5.22 -4.85 1.30
C ILE A 11 5.40 -3.84 2.43
N ALA A 12 5.46 -4.30 3.69
CA ALA A 12 5.73 -3.43 4.84
C ALA A 12 7.11 -2.75 4.73
N ALA A 13 8.14 -3.50 4.32
CA ALA A 13 9.48 -2.96 4.10
C ALA A 13 9.50 -1.92 2.96
N ALA A 14 8.80 -2.19 1.87
CA ALA A 14 8.67 -1.22 0.77
C ALA A 14 7.97 0.06 1.23
N LEU A 15 6.87 -0.04 1.99
CA LEU A 15 6.18 1.12 2.57
C LEU A 15 7.07 1.90 3.54
N ALA A 16 7.87 1.20 4.35
CA ALA A 16 8.83 1.85 5.25
C ALA A 16 9.91 2.63 4.50
N VAL A 17 10.41 2.07 3.39
CA VAL A 17 11.37 2.76 2.50
C VAL A 17 10.72 3.99 1.87
N LEU A 18 9.51 3.88 1.35
CA LEU A 18 8.78 5.02 0.78
C LEU A 18 8.52 6.11 1.84
N ALA A 19 8.15 5.72 3.05
CA ALA A 19 7.98 6.66 4.17
C ALA A 19 9.30 7.37 4.53
N ALA A 20 10.40 6.62 4.61
CA ALA A 20 11.72 7.19 4.87
C ALA A 20 12.12 8.21 3.78
N LEU A 21 11.93 7.85 2.51
CA LEU A 21 12.17 8.75 1.38
C LEU A 21 11.30 10.02 1.46
N GLY A 22 10.02 9.87 1.84
CA GLY A 22 9.11 11.00 2.01
C GLY A 22 9.54 11.95 3.14
N PHE A 23 9.96 11.42 4.28
CA PHE A 23 10.48 12.24 5.39
C PHE A 23 11.81 12.92 5.04
N LEU A 24 12.72 12.22 4.35
CA LEU A 24 14.02 12.77 3.96
C LEU A 24 13.90 13.80 2.84
N SER A 25 12.96 13.60 1.91
CA SER A 25 12.73 14.51 0.76
C SER A 25 12.04 15.79 1.18
N GLY A 26 11.17 15.76 2.17
CA GLY A 26 10.30 16.88 2.48
C GLY A 26 9.35 17.22 1.33
N GLU A 27 8.81 18.44 1.32
CA GLU A 27 7.78 18.85 0.34
C GLU A 27 8.33 19.12 -1.07
N ASN A 28 9.56 19.66 -1.17
CA ASN A 28 10.17 20.10 -2.44
C ASN A 28 11.47 19.34 -2.75
N GLY A 29 11.69 18.18 -2.13
CA GLY A 29 12.92 17.42 -2.27
C GLY A 29 12.96 16.51 -3.50
N PHE A 30 13.98 15.67 -3.56
CA PHE A 30 14.28 14.78 -4.69
C PHE A 30 13.16 13.76 -5.02
N ALA A 31 12.32 13.40 -4.07
CA ALA A 31 11.21 12.47 -4.26
C ALA A 31 9.86 13.17 -4.55
N ALA A 32 9.85 14.49 -4.71
CA ALA A 32 8.65 15.26 -5.05
C ALA A 32 7.93 14.79 -6.33
N PRO A 33 8.62 14.35 -7.41
CA PRO A 33 7.95 13.80 -8.59
C PRO A 33 7.10 12.55 -8.32
N LEU A 34 7.45 11.78 -7.28
CA LEU A 34 6.69 10.60 -6.83
C LEU A 34 5.63 10.95 -5.78
N ARG A 35 5.44 12.23 -5.48
CA ARG A 35 4.58 12.71 -4.37
C ARG A 35 4.91 12.09 -3.01
N LEU A 36 6.16 11.68 -2.83
CA LEU A 36 6.69 11.25 -1.54
C LEU A 36 7.13 12.49 -0.76
N ASN A 37 6.28 12.92 0.13
CA ASN A 37 6.49 14.05 1.03
C ASN A 37 6.19 13.62 2.49
N THR A 38 6.38 14.52 3.42
CA THR A 38 6.16 14.27 4.85
C THR A 38 4.72 13.79 5.14
N GLU A 39 3.71 14.29 4.41
CA GLU A 39 2.32 13.91 4.63
C GLU A 39 2.03 12.49 4.18
N THR A 40 2.49 12.08 2.99
CA THR A 40 2.38 10.69 2.52
C THR A 40 3.19 9.74 3.39
N ALA A 41 4.36 10.15 3.85
CA ALA A 41 5.19 9.40 4.75
C ALA A 41 4.50 9.15 6.11
N ALA A 42 3.77 10.14 6.63
CA ALA A 42 3.00 10.02 7.87
C ALA A 42 1.86 8.97 7.79
N VAL A 43 1.37 8.68 6.60
CA VAL A 43 0.39 7.60 6.35
C VAL A 43 1.08 6.26 6.10
N GLN A 44 2.18 6.26 5.35
CA GLN A 44 2.89 5.04 4.97
C GLN A 44 3.64 4.42 6.15
N ALA A 45 4.19 5.21 7.08
CA ALA A 45 4.92 4.71 8.23
C ALA A 45 4.07 3.84 9.17
N PRO A 46 2.88 4.25 9.64
CA PRO A 46 2.01 3.39 10.42
C PRO A 46 1.52 2.17 9.61
N ALA A 47 1.23 2.32 8.30
CA ALA A 47 0.87 1.19 7.46
C ALA A 47 2.00 0.15 7.39
N ALA A 48 3.25 0.58 7.26
CA ALA A 48 4.42 -0.30 7.33
C ALA A 48 4.52 -1.02 8.68
N LEU A 49 4.34 -0.30 9.79
CA LEU A 49 4.35 -0.88 11.13
C LEU A 49 3.26 -1.97 11.29
N PHE A 50 2.03 -1.69 10.86
CA PHE A 50 0.95 -2.69 10.88
C PHE A 50 1.29 -3.91 10.02
N GLY A 51 1.95 -3.73 8.88
CA GLY A 51 2.40 -4.83 8.03
C GLY A 51 3.45 -5.72 8.70
N PHE A 52 4.41 -5.14 9.40
CA PHE A 52 5.38 -5.91 10.20
C PHE A 52 4.72 -6.69 11.34
N ILE A 53 3.78 -6.06 12.04
CA ILE A 53 2.99 -6.72 13.09
C ILE A 53 2.18 -7.86 12.50
N ALA A 54 1.44 -7.64 11.41
CA ALA A 54 0.64 -8.64 10.73
C ALA A 54 1.48 -9.85 10.26
N ALA A 55 2.67 -9.60 9.70
CA ALA A 55 3.61 -10.65 9.30
C ALA A 55 4.09 -11.51 10.48
N ARG A 56 4.15 -10.93 11.70
CA ARG A 56 4.48 -11.65 12.93
C ARG A 56 3.28 -12.39 13.52
N MET A 57 2.09 -11.84 13.47
CA MET A 57 0.87 -12.43 14.02
C MET A 57 0.41 -13.71 13.30
N GLY A 58 0.79 -13.89 12.03
CA GLY A 58 0.52 -15.13 11.31
C GLY A 58 -0.15 -14.93 9.94
N ARG A 59 -0.54 -16.05 9.31
CA ARG A 59 -1.08 -16.05 7.94
C ARG A 59 -2.33 -15.18 7.81
N ARG A 60 -3.33 -15.39 8.69
CA ARG A 60 -4.62 -14.68 8.60
C ARG A 60 -4.48 -13.16 8.72
N ALA A 61 -3.65 -12.70 9.65
CA ALA A 61 -3.36 -11.28 9.82
C ALA A 61 -2.63 -10.71 8.59
N SER A 62 -1.67 -11.47 8.03
CA SER A 62 -0.95 -11.09 6.82
C SER A 62 -1.87 -10.99 5.61
N ASP A 63 -2.80 -11.94 5.42
CA ASP A 63 -3.76 -11.92 4.32
C ASP A 63 -4.69 -10.71 4.44
N LEU A 64 -5.20 -10.42 5.63
CA LEU A 64 -6.04 -9.26 5.89
C LEU A 64 -5.29 -7.95 5.61
N PHE A 65 -4.05 -7.84 6.08
CA PHE A 65 -3.20 -6.67 5.82
C PHE A 65 -2.97 -6.48 4.31
N LEU A 66 -2.61 -7.56 3.58
CA LEU A 66 -2.36 -7.50 2.15
C LEU A 66 -3.60 -7.05 1.36
N VAL A 67 -4.79 -7.58 1.70
CA VAL A 67 -6.03 -7.16 1.05
C VAL A 67 -6.36 -5.71 1.38
N ALA A 68 -6.29 -5.30 2.64
CA ALA A 68 -6.63 -3.95 3.07
C ALA A 68 -5.69 -2.90 2.46
N VAL A 69 -4.37 -3.10 2.61
CA VAL A 69 -3.37 -2.18 2.06
C VAL A 69 -3.37 -2.20 0.53
N GLY A 70 -3.55 -3.38 -0.07
CA GLY A 70 -3.66 -3.53 -1.52
C GLY A 70 -4.85 -2.76 -2.09
N LEU A 71 -6.00 -2.84 -1.44
CA LEU A 71 -7.19 -2.08 -1.84
C LEU A 71 -6.98 -0.56 -1.69
N LEU A 72 -6.48 -0.13 -0.54
CA LEU A 72 -6.24 1.29 -0.27
C LEU A 72 -5.27 1.92 -1.28
N LEU A 73 -4.13 1.27 -1.53
CA LEU A 73 -3.14 1.76 -2.48
C LEU A 73 -3.65 1.71 -3.93
N SER A 74 -4.45 0.70 -4.30
CA SER A 74 -5.04 0.59 -5.64
C SER A 74 -6.08 1.69 -5.88
N VAL A 75 -6.93 1.98 -4.91
CA VAL A 75 -7.90 3.09 -4.98
C VAL A 75 -7.18 4.43 -5.07
N ASP A 76 -6.16 4.63 -4.25
CA ASP A 76 -5.35 5.86 -4.27
C ASP A 76 -4.65 6.05 -5.63
N ALA A 77 -4.07 4.99 -6.18
CA ALA A 77 -3.46 4.99 -7.51
C ALA A 77 -4.49 5.29 -8.61
N PHE A 78 -5.69 4.70 -8.55
CA PHE A 78 -6.76 4.96 -9.50
C PHE A 78 -7.21 6.43 -9.46
N MET A 79 -7.39 6.99 -8.27
CA MET A 79 -7.75 8.39 -8.10
C MET A 79 -6.61 9.32 -8.53
N GLY A 80 -5.37 8.99 -8.20
CA GLY A 80 -4.19 9.69 -8.68
C GLY A 80 -4.10 9.72 -10.21
N ALA A 81 -4.35 8.59 -10.87
CA ALA A 81 -4.33 8.48 -12.33
C ALA A 81 -5.46 9.27 -13.00
N THR A 82 -6.67 9.23 -12.46
CA THR A 82 -7.86 9.85 -13.06
C THR A 82 -7.98 11.32 -12.73
N ARG A 83 -7.86 11.69 -11.47
CA ARG A 83 -8.09 13.05 -10.96
C ARG A 83 -6.80 13.84 -10.74
N GLY A 84 -5.65 13.16 -10.61
CA GLY A 84 -4.36 13.78 -10.26
C GLY A 84 -4.24 14.14 -8.79
N THR A 85 -5.14 13.65 -7.95
CA THR A 85 -5.16 13.86 -6.50
C THR A 85 -5.07 12.52 -5.79
N PHE A 86 -4.26 12.45 -4.73
CA PHE A 86 -4.05 11.25 -3.94
C PHE A 86 -4.78 11.39 -2.59
N TYR A 87 -5.66 10.46 -2.27
CA TYR A 87 -6.45 10.51 -1.05
C TYR A 87 -5.67 10.12 0.21
N LEU A 88 -4.61 9.35 0.07
CA LEU A 88 -3.73 9.01 1.19
C LEU A 88 -2.80 10.16 1.61
N SER A 89 -2.95 11.34 1.02
CA SER A 89 -2.29 12.55 1.49
C SER A 89 -3.29 13.41 2.28
N PHE A 90 -2.92 13.82 3.48
CA PHE A 90 -3.75 14.71 4.30
C PHE A 90 -4.04 16.05 3.62
N ALA A 91 -3.16 16.52 2.74
CA ALA A 91 -3.35 17.73 1.96
C ALA A 91 -4.53 17.59 0.99
N SER A 92 -4.72 16.41 0.39
CA SER A 92 -5.88 16.13 -0.47
C SER A 92 -7.20 16.19 0.29
N LEU A 93 -7.21 15.74 1.53
CA LEU A 93 -8.39 15.83 2.41
C LEU A 93 -8.73 17.28 2.79
N ARG A 94 -7.74 18.16 2.81
CA ARG A 94 -7.94 19.61 3.08
C ARG A 94 -8.31 20.42 1.83
N GLY A 95 -8.35 19.80 0.64
CA GLY A 95 -8.67 20.48 -0.61
C GLY A 95 -7.60 21.48 -1.08
N THR A 96 -6.39 21.40 -0.56
CA THR A 96 -5.29 22.36 -0.82
C THR A 96 -4.34 21.92 -1.92
N VAL A 97 -4.55 20.74 -2.53
CA VAL A 97 -3.64 20.18 -3.53
C VAL A 97 -4.14 20.47 -4.95
N GLU A 98 -3.32 21.16 -5.73
CA GLU A 98 -3.57 21.27 -7.16
C GLU A 98 -3.37 19.92 -7.87
N PRO A 99 -4.27 19.56 -8.81
CA PRO A 99 -4.15 18.31 -9.57
C PRO A 99 -2.86 18.31 -10.39
N LEU A 100 -2.14 17.21 -10.37
CA LEU A 100 -0.93 17.05 -11.18
C LEU A 100 -1.24 17.07 -12.68
N ALA A 101 -0.35 17.67 -13.46
CA ALA A 101 -0.35 17.56 -14.92
C ALA A 101 -0.23 16.07 -15.35
N LYS A 102 -0.83 15.72 -16.51
CA LYS A 102 -0.92 14.32 -16.98
C LYS A 102 0.40 13.53 -16.90
N PRO A 103 1.56 13.99 -17.40
CA PRO A 103 2.77 13.19 -17.38
C PRO A 103 3.27 12.93 -15.94
N ALA A 104 3.28 13.94 -15.08
CA ALA A 104 3.70 13.83 -13.69
C ALA A 104 2.78 12.91 -12.88
N ARG A 105 1.48 12.90 -13.20
CA ARG A 105 0.46 12.06 -12.58
C ARG A 105 0.79 10.58 -12.69
N TYR A 106 1.16 10.10 -13.88
CA TYR A 106 1.46 8.68 -14.10
C TYR A 106 2.74 8.24 -13.37
N ILE A 107 3.74 9.11 -13.30
CA ILE A 107 4.98 8.82 -12.54
C ILE A 107 4.66 8.69 -11.04
N ALA A 108 3.88 9.61 -10.50
CA ALA A 108 3.51 9.62 -9.09
C ALA A 108 2.64 8.42 -8.67
N VAL A 109 1.84 7.89 -9.58
CA VAL A 109 0.95 6.74 -9.34
C VAL A 109 1.69 5.41 -9.25
N LEU A 110 2.83 5.26 -9.94
CA LEU A 110 3.53 3.99 -10.10
C LEU A 110 3.81 3.23 -8.79
N PRO A 111 4.36 3.84 -7.74
CA PRO A 111 4.64 3.11 -6.49
C PRO A 111 3.36 2.54 -5.86
N HIS A 112 2.29 3.32 -5.80
CA HIS A 112 1.02 2.90 -5.20
C HIS A 112 0.32 1.85 -6.05
N ALA A 113 0.32 2.00 -7.38
CA ALA A 113 -0.27 1.01 -8.29
C ALA A 113 0.43 -0.34 -8.20
N LEU A 114 1.76 -0.37 -8.25
CA LEU A 114 2.53 -1.60 -8.18
C LEU A 114 2.34 -2.31 -6.84
N LEU A 115 2.54 -1.60 -5.73
CA LEU A 115 2.40 -2.20 -4.40
C LEU A 115 0.94 -2.61 -4.14
N GLY A 116 -0.02 -1.78 -4.54
CA GLY A 116 -1.44 -2.04 -4.36
C GLY A 116 -1.91 -3.30 -5.08
N VAL A 117 -1.62 -3.40 -6.38
CA VAL A 117 -2.02 -4.57 -7.19
C VAL A 117 -1.34 -5.85 -6.70
N VAL A 118 -0.04 -5.82 -6.43
CA VAL A 118 0.69 -7.00 -5.95
C VAL A 118 0.14 -7.46 -4.59
N ALA A 119 -0.06 -6.55 -3.65
CA ALA A 119 -0.60 -6.86 -2.33
C ALA A 119 -2.03 -7.43 -2.43
N LEU A 120 -2.90 -6.80 -3.23
CA LEU A 120 -4.29 -7.20 -3.38
C LEU A 120 -4.41 -8.61 -3.99
N ILE A 121 -3.72 -8.86 -5.11
CA ILE A 121 -3.73 -10.18 -5.77
C ILE A 121 -3.23 -11.27 -4.83
N ALA A 122 -2.15 -11.02 -4.13
CA ALA A 122 -1.56 -12.00 -3.22
C ALA A 122 -2.44 -12.26 -2.01
N GLY A 123 -3.03 -11.23 -1.40
CA GLY A 123 -3.95 -11.37 -0.29
C GLY A 123 -5.20 -12.18 -0.68
N LEU A 124 -5.80 -11.88 -1.84
CA LEU A 124 -6.97 -12.61 -2.33
C LEU A 124 -6.66 -14.07 -2.68
N ARG A 125 -5.52 -14.35 -3.33
CA ARG A 125 -5.11 -15.73 -3.62
C ARG A 125 -4.92 -16.54 -2.36
N SER A 126 -4.21 -16.02 -1.37
CA SER A 126 -3.97 -16.70 -0.11
C SER A 126 -5.27 -16.95 0.67
N ALA A 127 -6.19 -15.99 0.67
CA ALA A 127 -7.49 -16.15 1.31
C ALA A 127 -8.34 -17.26 0.63
N ASN A 128 -8.35 -17.30 -0.71
CA ASN A 128 -9.07 -18.34 -1.47
C ASN A 128 -8.49 -19.74 -1.24
N GLU A 129 -7.17 -19.88 -1.18
CA GLU A 129 -6.54 -21.17 -0.83
C GLU A 129 -6.93 -21.65 0.57
N ALA A 130 -6.97 -20.74 1.54
CA ALA A 130 -7.38 -21.04 2.90
C ALA A 130 -8.86 -21.47 2.99
N ALA A 131 -9.72 -20.88 2.16
CA ALA A 131 -11.15 -21.26 2.08
C ALA A 131 -11.32 -22.67 1.49
N LYS A 132 -10.64 -23.00 0.41
CA LYS A 132 -10.66 -24.33 -0.22
C LYS A 132 -10.21 -25.42 0.76
N THR A 133 -9.10 -25.22 1.46
CA THR A 133 -8.58 -26.19 2.43
C THR A 133 -9.57 -26.48 3.56
N ARG A 134 -10.43 -25.53 3.92
CA ARG A 134 -11.48 -25.75 4.93
C ARG A 134 -12.67 -26.54 4.40
N GLN A 135 -13.02 -26.35 3.12
CA GLN A 135 -14.12 -27.09 2.49
C GLN A 135 -13.77 -28.56 2.27
N ASP A 136 -12.49 -28.84 2.00
CA ASP A 136 -12.00 -30.20 1.74
C ASP A 136 -11.68 -30.97 3.03
N ALA A 137 -11.79 -30.36 4.21
CA ALA A 137 -11.58 -31.02 5.49
C ALA A 137 -12.76 -31.95 5.81
N PRO A 138 -12.52 -33.22 6.18
CA PRO A 138 -13.59 -34.16 6.54
C PRO A 138 -14.39 -33.64 7.75
N PRO A 139 -15.71 -33.88 7.79
CA PRO A 139 -16.53 -33.48 8.93
C PRO A 139 -16.04 -34.21 10.19
N THR A 140 -15.77 -33.48 11.25
CA THR A 140 -15.39 -33.99 12.57
C THR A 140 -16.58 -34.52 13.33
#